data_0dcc2d84f1cab684a59ab0a310413925
#
_entry.id   0dcc2d84f1cab684a59ab0a310413925
#
_cell.length_a   1.000
_cell.length_b   1.000
_cell.length_c   1.000
_cell.angle_alpha   90.00
_cell.angle_beta   90.00
_cell.angle_gamma   90.00
#
_symmetry.space_group_name_H-M   'P 1'
#
loop_
_entity.id
_entity.type
_entity.pdbx_description
1 polymer ?
#
loop_
_entity_poly.entity_id
_entity_poly.type
_entity_poly.pdbx_seq_one_letter_code
_entity_poly.pdbx_strand_id
1 'polypeptide(L)'
;MKNIGNIIRTLQNIMRKDPGVSGDAQRIEQLGWMISLKILDDKDKEIEMLNGKYVSPIPKKLQWRNWAADDEGMTGEELKEFVDSKLIPQLKNLDISSGSKRTLIIREIFDGTNNYMKNGTIIRQVVNELNQIDFNSSEDRHVFGDIYETILRDLQNAGNYGEFYTPRAITEIITEIVNPRLGERVLDPACGTGGFLTSAIENIRKQDIKGVKDLKALEKTIHGMELKPLPFMLCVTNLILHDIEVPNIDYTDSLNREYTSIGQKDRVDVILTNPPFGASVTDGVETNYPVNFRTTESADLFLLLMIRYLKEGGRAGIVLPDGSLTGDGVKQRIRQNLLETCNLHTIVRLPNSVFQPYASVATNLLFFEKGKPTKEIWYWEHKLPEGVKAYNKTRPIHKSEFDSLKKWWKKRKENEQAWKVGIDTIISNGYNLDIKNPHTPEEEQSYSSVELVNMIHDSFHKSDELLDKLKKEIGNG
;
A
#
# COMPACT_ATOMS: atom_id res chain seq x y z
N MET A 1 0.12 28.89 10.67
CA MET A 1 -0.04 27.46 10.34
C MET A 1 0.21 26.65 11.60
N LYS A 2 -0.80 25.98 12.15
CA LYS A 2 -0.56 24.97 13.19
C LYS A 2 0.22 23.84 12.55
N ASN A 3 1.39 23.53 13.14
CA ASN A 3 2.24 22.45 12.63
C ASN A 3 1.53 21.12 12.93
N ILE A 4 0.96 20.52 11.90
CA ILE A 4 0.12 19.32 12.01
C ILE A 4 0.90 18.10 12.53
N GLY A 5 2.21 18.02 12.29
CA GLY A 5 3.06 17.06 12.99
C GLY A 5 2.99 17.20 14.53
N ASN A 6 2.67 18.39 15.03
CA ASN A 6 2.43 18.61 16.45
C ASN A 6 1.06 18.08 16.91
N ILE A 7 0.01 18.20 16.08
CA ILE A 7 -1.32 17.67 16.40
C ILE A 7 -1.25 16.15 16.55
N ILE A 8 -0.64 15.44 15.59
CA ILE A 8 -0.49 13.97 15.68
C ILE A 8 0.31 13.56 16.90
N ARG A 9 1.42 14.24 17.16
CA ARG A 9 2.22 13.95 18.37
C ARG A 9 1.41 14.20 19.64
N THR A 10 0.61 15.26 19.66
CA THR A 10 -0.30 15.57 20.77
C THR A 10 -1.34 14.47 20.94
N LEU A 11 -2.01 14.06 19.87
CA LEU A 11 -2.97 12.95 19.85
C LEU A 11 -2.36 11.67 20.42
N GLN A 12 -1.20 11.28 19.93
CA GLN A 12 -0.49 10.09 20.43
C GLN A 12 -0.14 10.20 21.90
N ASN A 13 0.30 11.38 22.38
CA ASN A 13 0.64 11.61 23.77
C ASN A 13 -0.59 11.59 24.69
N ILE A 14 -1.74 12.08 24.23
CA ILE A 14 -3.02 11.98 24.93
C ILE A 14 -3.40 10.51 25.08
N MET A 15 -3.40 9.75 23.98
CA MET A 15 -3.81 8.35 23.96
C MET A 15 -2.90 7.43 24.79
N ARG A 16 -1.61 7.73 24.91
CA ARG A 16 -0.69 6.98 25.79
C ARG A 16 -1.08 7.01 27.26
N LYS A 17 -1.91 7.97 27.68
CA LYS A 17 -2.41 8.06 29.06
C LYS A 17 -3.62 7.16 29.30
N ASP A 18 -4.22 6.60 28.25
CA ASP A 18 -5.38 5.73 28.35
C ASP A 18 -4.96 4.29 28.65
N PRO A 19 -5.50 3.65 29.73
CA PRO A 19 -5.10 2.30 30.13
C PRO A 19 -5.52 1.21 29.13
N GLY A 20 -6.44 1.50 28.22
CA GLY A 20 -6.90 0.55 27.18
C GLY A 20 -6.05 0.56 25.92
N VAL A 21 -5.10 1.50 25.79
CA VAL A 21 -4.29 1.68 24.59
C VAL A 21 -2.82 1.37 24.90
N SER A 22 -2.46 0.09 24.79
CA SER A 22 -1.15 -0.42 25.21
C SER A 22 -0.05 -0.35 24.16
N GLY A 23 -0.37 -0.11 22.88
CA GLY A 23 0.60 -0.15 21.80
C GLY A 23 0.32 0.83 20.67
N ASP A 24 1.30 1.00 19.76
CA ASP A 24 1.17 1.88 18.58
C ASP A 24 0.06 1.38 17.66
N ALA A 25 -0.08 0.07 17.47
CA ALA A 25 -1.13 -0.52 16.66
C ALA A 25 -2.54 -0.09 17.11
N GLN A 26 -2.85 -0.24 18.39
CA GLN A 26 -4.14 0.16 18.95
C GLN A 26 -4.38 1.67 18.85
N ARG A 27 -3.34 2.49 19.03
CA ARG A 27 -3.45 3.96 18.85
C ARG A 27 -3.86 4.33 17.44
N ILE A 28 -3.34 3.61 16.47
CA ILE A 28 -3.59 3.91 15.07
C ILE A 28 -4.95 3.39 14.63
N GLU A 29 -5.35 2.20 15.04
CA GLU A 29 -6.72 1.72 14.80
C GLU A 29 -7.74 2.68 15.43
N GLN A 30 -7.47 3.15 16.65
CA GLN A 30 -8.32 4.12 17.34
C GLN A 30 -8.39 5.45 16.59
N LEU A 31 -7.26 6.02 16.17
CA LEU A 31 -7.23 7.24 15.36
C LEU A 31 -7.86 7.02 13.99
N GLY A 32 -7.64 5.88 13.38
CA GLY A 32 -8.15 5.54 12.05
C GLY A 32 -9.65 5.72 11.96
N TRP A 33 -10.43 5.09 12.83
CA TRP A 33 -11.89 5.20 12.77
C TRP A 33 -12.40 6.61 13.16
N MET A 34 -11.74 7.28 14.12
CA MET A 34 -12.14 8.64 14.52
C MET A 34 -11.95 9.64 13.38
N ILE A 35 -10.79 9.60 12.74
CA ILE A 35 -10.47 10.44 11.58
C ILE A 35 -11.41 10.10 10.42
N SER A 36 -11.64 8.81 10.13
CA SER A 36 -12.52 8.37 9.05
C SER A 36 -13.95 8.89 9.25
N LEU A 37 -14.49 8.79 10.47
CA LEU A 37 -15.83 9.30 10.77
C LEU A 37 -15.91 10.82 10.60
N LYS A 38 -14.88 11.56 11.05
CA LYS A 38 -14.83 13.01 10.89
C LYS A 38 -14.77 13.42 9.42
N ILE A 39 -13.92 12.75 8.62
CA ILE A 39 -13.82 13.02 7.17
C ILE A 39 -15.14 12.73 6.47
N LEU A 40 -15.77 11.60 6.76
CA LEU A 40 -17.07 11.24 6.20
C LEU A 40 -18.12 12.31 6.50
N ASP A 41 -18.17 12.81 7.75
CA ASP A 41 -19.11 13.86 8.14
C ASP A 41 -18.80 15.22 7.51
N ASP A 42 -17.51 15.60 7.43
CA ASP A 42 -17.11 16.86 6.78
C ASP A 42 -17.44 16.83 5.28
N LYS A 43 -17.23 15.69 4.60
CA LYS A 43 -17.65 15.51 3.20
C LYS A 43 -19.15 15.47 3.02
N ASP A 44 -19.90 14.86 3.93
CA ASP A 44 -21.36 14.88 3.90
C ASP A 44 -21.90 16.31 4.03
N LYS A 45 -21.31 17.17 4.88
CA LYS A 45 -21.65 18.60 4.95
C LYS A 45 -21.43 19.31 3.62
N GLU A 46 -20.29 19.05 2.96
CA GLU A 46 -20.00 19.65 1.65
C GLU A 46 -21.04 19.23 0.61
N ILE A 47 -21.38 17.94 0.55
CA ILE A 47 -22.39 17.40 -0.37
C ILE A 47 -23.80 17.97 -0.05
N GLU A 48 -24.17 18.07 1.23
CA GLU A 48 -25.45 18.66 1.67
C GLU A 48 -25.59 20.13 1.24
N MET A 49 -24.49 20.90 1.31
CA MET A 49 -24.48 22.31 0.84
C MET A 49 -24.63 22.41 -0.68
N LEU A 50 -24.02 21.51 -1.43
CA LEU A 50 -24.08 21.50 -2.90
C LEU A 50 -25.38 20.88 -3.44
N ASN A 51 -25.96 19.96 -2.71
CA ASN A 51 -27.16 19.21 -3.07
C ASN A 51 -28.13 19.13 -1.90
N GLY A 52 -29.05 20.07 -1.79
CA GLY A 52 -30.02 20.13 -0.71
C GLY A 52 -31.01 18.93 -0.62
N LYS A 53 -30.94 17.97 -1.55
CA LYS A 53 -31.70 16.71 -1.49
C LYS A 53 -30.86 15.55 -0.95
N TYR A 54 -29.57 15.74 -0.77
CA TYR A 54 -28.70 14.71 -0.21
C TYR A 54 -29.02 14.50 1.28
N VAL A 55 -29.06 13.25 1.68
CA VAL A 55 -29.20 12.85 3.07
C VAL A 55 -28.04 11.93 3.40
N SER A 56 -27.28 12.28 4.42
CA SER A 56 -26.18 11.45 4.90
C SER A 56 -26.71 10.06 5.28
N PRO A 57 -26.05 8.98 4.87
CA PRO A 57 -26.39 7.63 5.32
C PRO A 57 -26.06 7.38 6.80
N ILE A 58 -25.24 8.25 7.40
CA ILE A 58 -24.96 8.19 8.84
C ILE A 58 -26.13 8.81 9.62
N PRO A 59 -26.77 8.05 10.51
CA PRO A 59 -27.87 8.55 11.34
C PRO A 59 -27.46 9.84 12.08
N LYS A 60 -28.36 10.84 12.09
CA LYS A 60 -28.08 12.17 12.62
C LYS A 60 -27.37 12.19 13.98
N LYS A 61 -27.77 11.29 14.90
CA LYS A 61 -27.17 11.21 16.24
C LYS A 61 -25.72 10.67 16.24
N LEU A 62 -25.30 9.99 15.17
CA LEU A 62 -23.98 9.38 15.03
C LEU A 62 -23.02 10.24 14.19
N GLN A 63 -23.53 11.27 13.49
CA GLN A 63 -22.72 12.20 12.71
C GLN A 63 -21.77 12.95 13.66
N TRP A 64 -20.50 13.07 13.27
CA TRP A 64 -19.46 13.73 14.08
C TRP A 64 -19.89 15.10 14.59
N ARG A 65 -20.51 15.91 13.71
CA ARG A 65 -20.99 17.26 14.01
C ARG A 65 -22.01 17.35 15.14
N ASN A 66 -22.69 16.25 15.49
CA ASN A 66 -23.79 16.25 16.45
C ASN A 66 -23.42 15.74 17.84
N TRP A 67 -22.28 15.01 17.99
CA TRP A 67 -21.83 14.52 19.29
C TRP A 67 -20.41 14.93 19.65
N ALA A 68 -19.60 15.29 18.65
CA ALA A 68 -18.17 15.52 18.81
C ALA A 68 -17.75 16.99 18.66
N ALA A 69 -18.52 17.82 17.92
CA ALA A 69 -18.13 19.17 17.55
C ALA A 69 -18.11 20.18 18.72
N ASP A 70 -18.87 19.93 19.77
CA ASP A 70 -18.89 20.77 20.97
C ASP A 70 -17.74 20.35 21.90
N ASP A 71 -16.80 21.24 22.16
CA ASP A 71 -15.63 20.96 23.02
C ASP A 71 -16.01 20.65 24.46
N GLU A 72 -17.12 21.22 24.96
CA GLU A 72 -17.72 20.98 26.28
C GLU A 72 -18.81 19.89 26.25
N GLY A 73 -18.93 19.17 25.14
CA GLY A 73 -19.95 18.14 24.95
C GLY A 73 -19.71 16.89 25.82
N MET A 74 -20.41 15.82 25.45
CA MET A 74 -20.37 14.52 26.14
C MET A 74 -18.95 14.08 26.50
N THR A 75 -18.70 13.66 27.76
CA THR A 75 -17.38 13.26 28.28
C THR A 75 -17.53 12.14 29.30
N GLY A 76 -16.41 11.66 29.88
CA GLY A 76 -16.43 10.65 30.93
C GLY A 76 -17.10 9.33 30.52
N GLU A 77 -17.76 8.67 31.49
CA GLU A 77 -18.40 7.36 31.24
C GLU A 77 -19.52 7.45 30.20
N GLU A 78 -20.24 8.57 30.14
CA GLU A 78 -21.29 8.78 29.15
C GLU A 78 -20.76 8.71 27.71
N LEU A 79 -19.65 9.38 27.42
CA LEU A 79 -19.02 9.33 26.09
C LEU A 79 -18.50 7.94 25.77
N LYS A 80 -17.87 7.28 26.73
CA LYS A 80 -17.36 5.92 26.54
C LYS A 80 -18.50 4.96 26.22
N GLU A 81 -19.59 4.98 27.02
CA GLU A 81 -20.77 4.15 26.77
C GLU A 81 -21.43 4.46 25.43
N PHE A 82 -21.50 5.74 25.04
CA PHE A 82 -22.02 6.12 23.73
C PHE A 82 -21.19 5.52 22.60
N VAL A 83 -19.87 5.57 22.67
CA VAL A 83 -18.97 5.01 21.64
C VAL A 83 -19.10 3.49 21.59
N ASP A 84 -19.06 2.81 22.75
CA ASP A 84 -19.02 1.35 22.84
C ASP A 84 -20.37 0.70 22.51
N SER A 85 -21.49 1.32 22.96
CA SER A 85 -22.80 0.69 22.92
C SER A 85 -23.72 1.25 21.83
N LYS A 86 -23.43 2.43 21.28
CA LYS A 86 -24.29 3.09 20.29
C LYS A 86 -23.57 3.39 18.99
N LEU A 87 -22.47 4.17 19.04
CA LEU A 87 -21.80 4.70 17.86
C LEU A 87 -21.28 3.56 16.96
N ILE A 88 -20.30 2.81 17.45
CA ILE A 88 -19.65 1.75 16.65
C ILE A 88 -20.64 0.63 16.28
N PRO A 89 -21.48 0.09 17.20
CA PRO A 89 -22.42 -0.96 16.83
C PRO A 89 -23.45 -0.52 15.78
N GLN A 90 -23.95 0.71 15.83
CA GLN A 90 -24.92 1.18 14.84
C GLN A 90 -24.25 1.46 13.48
N LEU A 91 -23.01 1.96 13.44
CA LEU A 91 -22.26 2.14 12.19
C LEU A 91 -21.94 0.80 11.52
N LYS A 92 -21.61 -0.24 12.29
CA LYS A 92 -21.43 -1.61 11.79
C LYS A 92 -22.71 -2.23 11.20
N ASN A 93 -23.87 -1.79 11.65
CA ASN A 93 -25.16 -2.34 11.29
C ASN A 93 -26.05 -1.35 10.52
N LEU A 94 -25.45 -0.43 9.74
CA LEU A 94 -26.21 0.46 8.88
C LEU A 94 -27.10 -0.32 7.92
N ASP A 95 -28.33 0.14 7.73
CA ASP A 95 -29.29 -0.47 6.82
C ASP A 95 -28.88 -0.26 5.35
N ILE A 96 -28.53 -1.35 4.67
CA ILE A 96 -28.14 -1.38 3.26
C ILE A 96 -29.32 -1.72 2.32
N SER A 97 -30.53 -1.85 2.82
CA SER A 97 -31.70 -2.23 2.02
C SER A 97 -32.01 -1.24 0.89
N SER A 98 -31.60 0.02 1.04
CA SER A 98 -31.72 1.05 0.00
C SER A 98 -30.85 0.81 -1.24
N GLY A 99 -29.88 -0.13 -1.19
CA GLY A 99 -28.92 -0.38 -2.25
C GLY A 99 -27.86 0.73 -2.43
N SER A 100 -27.75 1.67 -1.48
CA SER A 100 -26.77 2.74 -1.53
C SER A 100 -25.35 2.19 -1.36
N LYS A 101 -24.51 2.35 -2.37
CA LYS A 101 -23.08 1.97 -2.30
C LYS A 101 -22.35 2.75 -1.20
N ARG A 102 -22.67 4.02 -0.99
CA ARG A 102 -22.06 4.84 0.06
C ARG A 102 -22.37 4.27 1.45
N THR A 103 -23.61 3.83 1.69
CA THR A 103 -24.01 3.18 2.94
C THR A 103 -23.23 1.89 3.17
N LEU A 104 -23.11 1.06 2.13
CA LEU A 104 -22.35 -0.19 2.20
C LEU A 104 -20.89 0.07 2.58
N ILE A 105 -20.23 1.00 1.89
CA ILE A 105 -18.82 1.35 2.16
C ILE A 105 -18.64 1.85 3.60
N ILE A 106 -19.53 2.72 4.09
CA ILE A 106 -19.44 3.21 5.47
C ILE A 106 -19.60 2.05 6.47
N ARG A 107 -20.53 1.14 6.24
CA ARG A 107 -20.69 -0.06 7.06
C ARG A 107 -19.43 -0.92 7.06
N GLU A 108 -18.83 -1.16 5.90
CA GLU A 108 -17.60 -1.95 5.74
C GLU A 108 -16.40 -1.28 6.43
N ILE A 109 -16.26 0.05 6.36
CA ILE A 109 -15.23 0.81 7.09
C ILE A 109 -15.28 0.49 8.59
N PHE A 110 -16.48 0.37 9.16
CA PHE A 110 -16.64 0.16 10.59
C PHE A 110 -16.69 -1.32 11.00
N ASP A 111 -16.81 -2.26 10.07
CA ASP A 111 -16.99 -3.70 10.38
C ASP A 111 -15.89 -4.24 11.30
N GLY A 112 -14.62 -3.99 10.99
CA GLY A 112 -13.47 -4.39 11.81
C GLY A 112 -13.11 -3.43 12.97
N THR A 113 -13.89 -2.35 13.18
CA THR A 113 -13.53 -1.28 14.12
C THR A 113 -13.80 -1.67 15.58
N ASN A 114 -12.84 -1.35 16.46
CA ASN A 114 -13.00 -1.49 17.91
C ASN A 114 -12.61 -0.19 18.62
N ASN A 115 -13.27 0.11 19.75
CA ASN A 115 -12.82 1.15 20.65
C ASN A 115 -11.89 0.54 21.71
N TYR A 116 -10.63 0.91 21.66
CA TYR A 116 -9.61 0.46 22.64
C TYR A 116 -9.60 1.34 23.89
N MET A 117 -9.96 2.62 23.76
CA MET A 117 -9.90 3.58 24.87
C MET A 117 -10.92 3.25 25.95
N LYS A 118 -10.47 3.32 27.22
CA LYS A 118 -11.26 3.00 28.42
C LYS A 118 -11.67 4.23 29.22
N ASN A 119 -11.13 5.39 28.88
CA ASN A 119 -11.40 6.64 29.62
C ASN A 119 -12.07 7.66 28.68
N GLY A 120 -13.36 7.94 28.88
CA GLY A 120 -14.13 8.87 28.06
C GLY A 120 -13.67 10.33 28.15
N THR A 121 -13.02 10.73 29.23
CA THR A 121 -12.40 12.07 29.33
C THR A 121 -11.20 12.16 28.38
N ILE A 122 -10.41 11.10 28.28
CA ILE A 122 -9.28 11.04 27.33
C ILE A 122 -9.82 10.96 25.89
N ILE A 123 -10.91 10.21 25.64
CA ILE A 123 -11.59 10.20 24.34
C ILE A 123 -11.99 11.63 23.94
N ARG A 124 -12.60 12.41 24.86
CA ARG A 124 -12.98 13.81 24.59
C ARG A 124 -11.76 14.68 24.25
N GLN A 125 -10.64 14.52 24.94
CA GLN A 125 -9.41 15.24 24.60
C GLN A 125 -8.93 14.93 23.18
N VAL A 126 -8.98 13.67 22.76
CA VAL A 126 -8.64 13.26 21.37
C VAL A 126 -9.59 13.89 20.37
N VAL A 127 -10.90 13.86 20.65
CA VAL A 127 -11.94 14.47 19.80
C VAL A 127 -11.70 15.98 19.64
N ASN A 128 -11.42 16.68 20.71
CA ASN A 128 -11.20 18.14 20.67
C ASN A 128 -9.93 18.50 19.88
N GLU A 129 -8.85 17.71 19.95
CA GLU A 129 -7.69 17.89 19.09
C GLU A 129 -8.01 17.63 17.61
N LEU A 130 -8.82 16.61 17.30
CA LEU A 130 -9.27 16.33 15.94
C LEU A 130 -10.17 17.44 15.38
N ASN A 131 -10.98 18.10 16.21
CA ASN A 131 -11.82 19.23 15.80
C ASN A 131 -11.02 20.44 15.30
N GLN A 132 -9.73 20.53 15.62
CA GLN A 132 -8.86 21.59 15.10
C GLN A 132 -8.49 21.44 13.63
N ILE A 133 -8.81 20.29 12.99
CA ILE A 133 -8.52 19.99 11.60
C ILE A 133 -9.79 20.16 10.77
N ASP A 134 -9.74 20.99 9.74
CA ASP A 134 -10.82 21.14 8.75
C ASP A 134 -10.45 20.38 7.46
N PHE A 135 -11.07 19.21 7.26
CA PHE A 135 -10.81 18.38 6.07
C PHE A 135 -11.44 18.93 4.78
N ASN A 136 -12.23 19.98 4.82
CA ASN A 136 -12.77 20.67 3.65
C ASN A 136 -11.87 21.81 3.17
N SER A 137 -10.95 22.30 4.02
CA SER A 137 -10.02 23.34 3.59
C SER A 137 -8.97 22.77 2.61
N SER A 138 -8.64 23.52 1.54
CA SER A 138 -7.62 23.09 0.57
C SER A 138 -6.22 23.05 1.18
N GLU A 139 -5.93 23.92 2.16
CA GLU A 139 -4.66 23.94 2.89
C GLU A 139 -4.53 22.73 3.79
N ASP A 140 -5.60 22.40 4.54
CA ASP A 140 -5.59 21.25 5.45
C ASP A 140 -5.64 19.90 4.69
N ARG A 141 -6.22 19.84 3.48
CA ARG A 141 -6.19 18.65 2.63
C ARG A 141 -4.78 18.25 2.15
N HIS A 142 -3.98 19.22 1.70
CA HIS A 142 -2.58 18.94 1.34
C HIS A 142 -1.75 18.52 2.54
N VAL A 143 -1.99 19.18 3.65
CA VAL A 143 -1.33 18.87 4.90
C VAL A 143 -1.81 17.54 5.47
N PHE A 144 -3.08 17.15 5.23
CA PHE A 144 -3.60 15.86 5.64
C PHE A 144 -2.96 14.69 4.86
N GLY A 145 -2.58 14.87 3.60
CA GLY A 145 -1.72 13.90 2.91
C GLY A 145 -0.46 13.60 3.72
N ASP A 146 0.19 14.64 4.24
CA ASP A 146 1.39 14.51 5.07
C ASP A 146 1.09 13.90 6.46
N ILE A 147 -0.08 14.22 7.05
CA ILE A 147 -0.56 13.61 8.30
C ILE A 147 -0.81 12.12 8.08
N TYR A 148 -1.57 11.82 7.06
CA TYR A 148 -1.95 10.47 6.71
C TYR A 148 -0.72 9.61 6.44
N GLU A 149 0.25 10.14 5.69
CA GLU A 149 1.55 9.51 5.53
C GLU A 149 2.33 9.37 6.85
N THR A 150 2.20 10.32 7.75
CA THR A 150 2.84 10.22 9.07
C THR A 150 2.16 9.17 9.94
N ILE A 151 0.82 9.12 9.93
CA ILE A 151 0.05 8.05 10.59
C ILE A 151 0.43 6.71 9.98
N LEU A 152 0.48 6.60 8.66
CA LEU A 152 0.88 5.39 7.96
C LEU A 152 2.32 4.98 8.28
N ARG A 153 3.26 5.92 8.35
CA ARG A 153 4.63 5.66 8.79
C ARG A 153 4.72 5.18 10.23
N ASP A 154 3.90 5.75 11.11
CA ASP A 154 3.87 5.35 12.52
C ASP A 154 3.21 3.98 12.71
N LEU A 155 2.20 3.63 11.88
CA LEU A 155 1.64 2.27 11.74
C LEU A 155 2.72 1.24 11.45
N GLN A 156 3.60 1.54 10.55
CA GLN A 156 4.69 0.68 10.11
C GLN A 156 5.66 0.37 11.26
N ASN A 157 5.88 1.31 12.19
CA ASN A 157 6.75 1.11 13.34
C ASN A 157 6.18 0.14 14.37
N ALA A 158 4.88 -0.15 14.34
CA ALA A 158 4.20 -1.07 15.27
C ALA A 158 4.41 -2.56 14.94
N GLY A 159 5.32 -2.89 14.03
CA GLY A 159 5.90 -4.24 13.87
C GLY A 159 5.09 -5.25 13.06
N ASN A 160 3.77 -5.12 12.94
CA ASN A 160 2.91 -6.08 12.23
C ASN A 160 2.18 -5.50 11.00
N TYR A 161 2.38 -4.21 10.71
CA TYR A 161 1.65 -3.49 9.67
C TYR A 161 2.57 -2.96 8.55
N GLY A 162 3.85 -3.32 8.57
CA GLY A 162 4.83 -2.90 7.56
C GLY A 162 4.55 -3.39 6.13
N GLU A 163 3.66 -4.39 6.01
CA GLU A 163 3.24 -4.96 4.73
C GLU A 163 2.35 -4.02 3.90
N PHE A 164 1.83 -2.93 4.49
CA PHE A 164 0.76 -2.13 3.88
C PHE A 164 1.21 -0.83 3.23
N TYR A 165 2.49 -0.49 3.34
CA TYR A 165 2.97 0.79 2.84
C TYR A 165 4.02 0.65 1.74
N THR A 166 3.77 1.32 0.65
CA THR A 166 4.74 1.52 -0.42
C THR A 166 5.25 2.96 -0.39
N PRO A 167 6.57 3.19 -0.35
CA PRO A 167 7.11 4.55 -0.40
C PRO A 167 6.51 5.38 -1.53
N ARG A 168 6.11 6.61 -1.25
CA ARG A 168 5.42 7.46 -2.23
C ARG A 168 6.22 7.66 -3.51
N ALA A 169 7.54 7.79 -3.41
CA ALA A 169 8.41 7.87 -4.57
C ALA A 169 8.27 6.67 -5.53
N ILE A 170 7.99 5.46 -4.99
CA ILE A 170 7.76 4.25 -5.77
C ILE A 170 6.39 4.26 -6.43
N THR A 171 5.32 4.61 -5.68
CA THR A 171 3.98 4.68 -6.27
C THR A 171 3.91 5.74 -7.37
N GLU A 172 4.55 6.88 -7.18
CA GLU A 172 4.60 7.96 -8.14
C GLU A 172 5.40 7.61 -9.40
N ILE A 173 6.59 7.01 -9.26
CA ILE A 173 7.41 6.67 -10.44
C ILE A 173 6.75 5.58 -11.29
N ILE A 174 6.20 4.54 -10.67
CA ILE A 174 5.47 3.50 -11.39
C ILE A 174 4.26 4.10 -12.11
N THR A 175 3.48 4.93 -11.43
CA THR A 175 2.30 5.59 -12.01
C THR A 175 2.67 6.52 -13.15
N GLU A 176 3.73 7.32 -13.01
CA GLU A 176 4.21 8.24 -14.06
C GLU A 176 4.66 7.46 -15.31
N ILE A 177 5.33 6.32 -15.14
CA ILE A 177 5.80 5.47 -16.22
C ILE A 177 4.63 4.76 -16.93
N VAL A 178 3.74 4.13 -16.17
CA VAL A 178 2.58 3.39 -16.71
C VAL A 178 1.55 4.35 -17.29
N ASN A 179 1.47 5.55 -16.73
CA ASN A 179 0.67 6.66 -17.21
C ASN A 179 -0.80 6.32 -17.46
N PRO A 180 -1.56 5.98 -16.40
CA PRO A 180 -3.00 5.74 -16.52
C PRO A 180 -3.74 6.98 -16.99
N ARG A 181 -4.80 6.78 -17.79
CA ARG A 181 -5.61 7.84 -18.40
C ARG A 181 -7.07 7.76 -17.97
N LEU A 182 -7.75 8.87 -18.05
CA LEU A 182 -9.19 8.93 -17.78
C LEU A 182 -9.96 7.99 -18.72
N GLY A 183 -10.88 7.19 -18.14
CA GLY A 183 -11.67 6.23 -18.88
C GLY A 183 -11.06 4.83 -19.02
N GLU A 184 -9.80 4.64 -18.67
CA GLU A 184 -9.20 3.33 -18.46
C GLU A 184 -9.64 2.76 -17.11
N ARG A 185 -9.79 1.43 -17.00
CA ARG A 185 -9.98 0.78 -15.71
C ARG A 185 -8.62 0.52 -15.07
N VAL A 186 -8.35 1.19 -13.96
CA VAL A 186 -7.12 1.04 -13.14
C VAL A 186 -7.46 0.16 -11.95
N LEU A 187 -6.67 -0.89 -11.73
CA LEU A 187 -6.84 -1.83 -10.61
C LEU A 187 -5.57 -1.91 -9.76
N ASP A 188 -5.75 -1.84 -8.46
CA ASP A 188 -4.78 -2.31 -7.48
C ASP A 188 -5.42 -3.47 -6.68
N PRO A 189 -5.04 -4.74 -6.95
CA PRO A 189 -5.64 -5.90 -6.29
C PRO A 189 -5.12 -6.14 -4.85
N ALA A 190 -4.19 -5.32 -4.37
CA ALA A 190 -3.66 -5.34 -3.00
C ALA A 190 -3.40 -3.90 -2.56
N CYS A 191 -4.49 -3.09 -2.53
CA CYS A 191 -4.34 -1.63 -2.54
C CYS A 191 -3.82 -1.05 -1.21
N GLY A 192 -3.80 -1.83 -0.13
CA GLY A 192 -3.32 -1.36 1.15
C GLY A 192 -4.05 -0.08 1.57
N THR A 193 -3.30 0.99 1.78
CA THR A 193 -3.83 2.32 2.12
C THR A 193 -4.13 3.21 0.91
N GLY A 194 -4.09 2.66 -0.30
CA GLY A 194 -4.47 3.35 -1.53
C GLY A 194 -3.36 4.19 -2.17
N GLY A 195 -2.09 3.96 -1.83
CA GLY A 195 -0.98 4.77 -2.34
C GLY A 195 -0.86 4.80 -3.88
N PHE A 196 -1.01 3.67 -4.55
CA PHE A 196 -1.04 3.62 -6.02
C PHE A 196 -2.29 4.28 -6.61
N LEU A 197 -3.44 4.07 -5.98
CA LEU A 197 -4.71 4.62 -6.45
C LEU A 197 -4.71 6.15 -6.36
N THR A 198 -4.20 6.72 -5.27
CA THR A 198 -4.07 8.18 -5.13
C THR A 198 -3.06 8.76 -6.11
N SER A 199 -1.91 8.09 -6.32
CA SER A 199 -0.95 8.48 -7.35
C SER A 199 -1.57 8.45 -8.76
N ALA A 200 -2.41 7.46 -9.07
CA ALA A 200 -3.14 7.38 -10.34
C ALA A 200 -4.15 8.53 -10.49
N ILE A 201 -4.91 8.84 -9.44
CA ILE A 201 -5.85 9.97 -9.40
C ILE A 201 -5.12 11.28 -9.69
N GLU A 202 -4.01 11.55 -9.00
CA GLU A 202 -3.21 12.77 -9.21
C GLU A 202 -2.64 12.85 -10.63
N ASN A 203 -2.15 11.72 -11.16
CA ASN A 203 -1.61 11.66 -12.52
C ASN A 203 -2.69 11.96 -13.58
N ILE A 204 -3.87 11.36 -13.45
CA ILE A 204 -5.00 11.57 -14.36
C ILE A 204 -5.51 12.99 -14.25
N ARG A 205 -5.62 13.55 -13.04
CA ARG A 205 -6.07 14.94 -12.82
C ARG A 205 -5.20 15.95 -13.53
N LYS A 206 -3.88 15.79 -13.47
CA LYS A 206 -2.92 16.71 -14.13
C LYS A 206 -3.05 16.71 -15.65
N GLN A 207 -3.55 15.63 -16.24
CA GLN A 207 -3.53 15.45 -17.69
C GLN A 207 -4.92 15.59 -18.34
N ASP A 208 -5.95 15.02 -17.71
CA ASP A 208 -7.19 14.69 -18.40
C ASP A 208 -8.43 15.40 -17.82
N ILE A 209 -8.39 15.90 -16.57
CA ILE A 209 -9.56 16.50 -15.93
C ILE A 209 -9.73 17.95 -16.35
N LYS A 210 -10.90 18.26 -16.96
CA LYS A 210 -11.29 19.61 -17.41
C LYS A 210 -12.61 20.09 -16.81
N GLY A 211 -13.38 19.21 -16.18
CA GLY A 211 -14.67 19.58 -15.60
C GLY A 211 -15.34 18.48 -14.79
N VAL A 212 -16.54 18.79 -14.28
CA VAL A 212 -17.29 17.92 -13.36
C VAL A 212 -17.61 16.53 -13.95
N LYS A 213 -17.83 16.44 -15.27
CA LYS A 213 -18.08 15.15 -15.94
C LYS A 213 -16.87 14.22 -15.85
N ASP A 214 -15.67 14.80 -15.94
CA ASP A 214 -14.42 14.05 -15.88
C ASP A 214 -14.16 13.53 -14.47
N LEU A 215 -14.55 14.30 -13.42
CA LEU A 215 -14.48 13.84 -12.03
C LEU A 215 -15.35 12.60 -11.80
N LYS A 216 -16.58 12.57 -12.33
CA LYS A 216 -17.45 11.40 -12.28
C LYS A 216 -16.92 10.20 -13.08
N ALA A 217 -16.20 10.45 -14.16
CA ALA A 217 -15.54 9.40 -14.93
C ALA A 217 -14.32 8.85 -14.17
N LEU A 218 -13.60 9.71 -13.43
CA LEU A 218 -12.47 9.32 -12.59
C LEU A 218 -12.89 8.32 -11.49
N GLU A 219 -14.04 8.51 -10.85
CA GLU A 219 -14.56 7.53 -9.87
C GLU A 219 -14.73 6.14 -10.45
N LYS A 220 -15.13 6.04 -11.73
CA LYS A 220 -15.30 4.76 -12.44
C LYS A 220 -13.98 4.19 -12.96
N THR A 221 -12.95 4.98 -13.00
CA THR A 221 -11.61 4.59 -13.47
C THR A 221 -10.86 3.81 -12.39
N ILE A 222 -11.01 4.18 -11.11
CA ILE A 222 -10.20 3.70 -10.01
C ILE A 222 -10.90 2.53 -9.29
N HIS A 223 -10.19 1.40 -9.19
CA HIS A 223 -10.65 0.19 -8.51
C HIS A 223 -9.55 -0.37 -7.61
N GLY A 224 -9.92 -0.91 -6.46
CA GLY A 224 -8.99 -1.58 -5.54
C GLY A 224 -9.63 -2.77 -4.84
N MET A 225 -8.79 -3.63 -4.28
CA MET A 225 -9.19 -4.73 -3.41
C MET A 225 -8.28 -4.74 -2.19
N GLU A 226 -8.84 -4.93 -1.00
CA GLU A 226 -8.09 -4.99 0.24
C GLU A 226 -8.74 -5.98 1.21
N LEU A 227 -7.90 -6.84 1.81
CA LEU A 227 -8.34 -7.89 2.74
C LEU A 227 -8.43 -7.39 4.19
N LYS A 228 -7.52 -6.50 4.59
CA LYS A 228 -7.37 -6.11 6.00
C LYS A 228 -8.26 -4.91 6.33
N PRO A 229 -9.00 -4.93 7.46
CA PRO A 229 -9.98 -3.89 7.77
C PRO A 229 -9.36 -2.49 7.93
N LEU A 230 -8.23 -2.36 8.61
CA LEU A 230 -7.61 -1.05 8.83
C LEU A 230 -7.05 -0.45 7.52
N PRO A 231 -6.25 -1.13 6.70
CA PRO A 231 -5.85 -0.61 5.39
C PRO A 231 -7.03 -0.29 4.48
N PHE A 232 -8.09 -1.13 4.45
CA PHE A 232 -9.30 -0.86 3.70
C PHE A 232 -9.95 0.47 4.13
N MET A 233 -10.19 0.66 5.44
CA MET A 233 -10.71 1.91 6.02
C MET A 233 -9.88 3.10 5.59
N LEU A 234 -8.55 2.97 5.72
CA LEU A 234 -7.60 4.03 5.37
C LEU A 234 -7.62 4.30 3.87
N CYS A 235 -7.66 3.29 3.01
CA CYS A 235 -7.75 3.46 1.56
C CYS A 235 -9.01 4.22 1.16
N VAL A 236 -10.18 3.77 1.62
CA VAL A 236 -11.46 4.42 1.31
C VAL A 236 -11.45 5.88 1.74
N THR A 237 -11.00 6.15 2.97
CA THR A 237 -10.92 7.51 3.51
C THR A 237 -9.97 8.39 2.70
N ASN A 238 -8.82 7.84 2.29
CA ASN A 238 -7.85 8.53 1.45
C ASN A 238 -8.44 8.92 0.08
N LEU A 239 -9.19 8.01 -0.55
CA LEU A 239 -9.86 8.30 -1.82
C LEU A 239 -10.96 9.36 -1.67
N ILE A 240 -11.72 9.34 -0.57
CA ILE A 240 -12.72 10.38 -0.26
C ILE A 240 -12.05 11.76 -0.13
N LEU A 241 -10.88 11.85 0.49
CA LEU A 241 -10.09 13.09 0.56
C LEU A 241 -9.56 13.55 -0.80
N HIS A 242 -9.40 12.62 -1.73
CA HIS A 242 -9.09 12.92 -3.14
C HIS A 242 -10.36 13.10 -3.98
N ASP A 243 -11.47 13.53 -3.36
CA ASP A 243 -12.76 13.86 -4.01
C ASP A 243 -13.36 12.71 -4.83
N ILE A 244 -13.13 11.47 -4.42
CA ILE A 244 -13.88 10.30 -4.90
C ILE A 244 -15.03 10.09 -3.93
N GLU A 245 -16.26 10.45 -4.32
CA GLU A 245 -17.42 10.40 -3.42
C GLU A 245 -17.80 8.97 -3.01
N VAL A 246 -17.67 8.05 -3.95
CA VAL A 246 -17.99 6.63 -3.74
C VAL A 246 -16.83 5.77 -4.26
N PRO A 247 -15.78 5.53 -3.46
CA PRO A 247 -14.65 4.70 -3.84
C PRO A 247 -15.08 3.29 -4.27
N ASN A 248 -14.52 2.78 -5.37
CA ASN A 248 -14.75 1.39 -5.81
C ASN A 248 -13.66 0.49 -5.24
N ILE A 249 -13.72 0.28 -3.94
CA ILE A 249 -12.81 -0.60 -3.22
C ILE A 249 -13.61 -1.77 -2.67
N ASP A 250 -13.21 -2.99 -3.03
CA ASP A 250 -13.82 -4.20 -2.55
C ASP A 250 -13.07 -4.68 -1.29
N TYR A 251 -13.80 -4.86 -0.19
CA TYR A 251 -13.28 -5.46 1.04
C TYR A 251 -13.26 -6.98 0.88
N THR A 252 -12.18 -7.52 0.35
CA THR A 252 -12.10 -8.94 -0.03
C THR A 252 -10.66 -9.44 -0.15
N ASP A 253 -10.50 -10.77 -0.04
CA ASP A 253 -9.27 -11.44 -0.45
C ASP A 253 -9.25 -11.62 -1.98
N SER A 254 -8.36 -10.91 -2.64
CA SER A 254 -8.19 -10.96 -4.10
C SER A 254 -7.84 -12.35 -4.62
N LEU A 255 -7.10 -13.15 -3.81
CA LEU A 255 -6.65 -14.48 -4.18
C LEU A 255 -7.73 -15.55 -3.96
N ASN A 256 -8.77 -15.26 -3.19
CA ASN A 256 -9.85 -16.19 -2.91
C ASN A 256 -10.85 -16.32 -4.08
N ARG A 257 -10.74 -15.48 -5.10
CA ARG A 257 -11.56 -15.59 -6.30
C ARG A 257 -11.03 -16.67 -7.22
N GLU A 258 -11.91 -17.56 -7.69
CA GLU A 258 -11.56 -18.60 -8.66
C GLU A 258 -10.99 -17.97 -9.95
N TYR A 259 -9.77 -18.37 -10.32
CA TYR A 259 -9.03 -17.83 -11.46
C TYR A 259 -9.80 -17.93 -12.78
N THR A 260 -10.53 -19.05 -13.00
CA THR A 260 -11.30 -19.28 -14.22
C THR A 260 -12.56 -18.42 -14.30
N SER A 261 -13.10 -17.97 -13.16
CA SER A 261 -14.27 -17.10 -13.10
C SER A 261 -14.02 -15.67 -13.58
N ILE A 262 -12.73 -15.25 -13.65
CA ILE A 262 -12.34 -13.93 -14.13
C ILE A 262 -12.53 -13.86 -15.63
N GLY A 263 -13.63 -13.26 -16.08
CA GLY A 263 -14.05 -13.13 -17.47
C GLY A 263 -13.66 -11.78 -18.10
N GLN A 264 -14.10 -11.55 -19.32
CA GLN A 264 -13.82 -10.32 -20.08
C GLN A 264 -14.28 -9.04 -19.37
N LYS A 265 -15.45 -9.09 -18.71
CA LYS A 265 -16.03 -7.93 -17.98
C LYS A 265 -15.21 -7.51 -16.76
N ASP A 266 -14.41 -8.42 -16.21
CA ASP A 266 -13.62 -8.19 -15.01
C ASP A 266 -12.26 -7.59 -15.36
N ARG A 267 -11.84 -7.68 -16.63
CA ARG A 267 -10.53 -7.25 -17.08
C ARG A 267 -10.38 -5.73 -17.07
N VAL A 268 -9.14 -5.30 -16.81
CA VAL A 268 -8.75 -3.91 -16.64
C VAL A 268 -7.68 -3.48 -17.65
N ASP A 269 -7.56 -2.19 -17.88
CA ASP A 269 -6.59 -1.62 -18.80
C ASP A 269 -5.22 -1.43 -18.14
N VAL A 270 -5.22 -1.13 -16.84
CA VAL A 270 -4.01 -0.79 -16.08
C VAL A 270 -4.00 -1.49 -14.73
N ILE A 271 -2.84 -2.05 -14.34
CA ILE A 271 -2.59 -2.54 -12.99
C ILE A 271 -1.38 -1.81 -12.40
N LEU A 272 -1.55 -1.28 -11.19
CA LEU A 272 -0.51 -0.64 -10.39
C LEU A 272 -0.59 -1.25 -9.00
N THR A 273 0.44 -1.97 -8.53
CA THR A 273 0.34 -2.66 -7.25
C THR A 273 1.70 -3.05 -6.65
N ASN A 274 1.68 -3.22 -5.34
CA ASN A 274 2.73 -3.83 -4.55
C ASN A 274 2.10 -4.95 -3.71
N PRO A 275 2.00 -6.20 -4.21
CA PRO A 275 1.40 -7.29 -3.47
C PRO A 275 2.23 -7.64 -2.23
N PRO A 276 1.65 -8.30 -1.21
CA PRO A 276 2.37 -8.71 -0.02
C PRO A 276 3.46 -9.73 -0.34
N PHE A 277 4.66 -9.56 0.27
CA PHE A 277 5.82 -10.44 0.08
C PHE A 277 5.99 -11.40 1.25
N GLY A 278 6.41 -12.64 0.94
CA GLY A 278 6.76 -13.62 1.97
C GLY A 278 5.59 -14.11 2.82
N ALA A 279 4.37 -13.76 2.46
CA ALA A 279 3.18 -14.27 3.11
C ALA A 279 2.74 -15.56 2.40
N SER A 280 2.40 -16.58 3.20
CA SER A 280 1.67 -17.73 2.68
C SER A 280 0.18 -17.41 2.63
N VAL A 281 -0.47 -17.84 1.55
CA VAL A 281 -1.93 -17.75 1.47
C VAL A 281 -2.60 -18.69 2.47
N THR A 282 -3.85 -18.40 2.83
CA THR A 282 -4.66 -19.28 3.67
C THR A 282 -4.85 -20.64 2.98
N ASP A 283 -4.79 -21.72 3.76
CA ASP A 283 -4.95 -23.09 3.26
C ASP A 283 -6.19 -23.22 2.36
N GLY A 284 -6.00 -23.79 1.18
CA GLY A 284 -7.06 -24.01 0.20
C GLY A 284 -7.18 -22.91 -0.86
N VAL A 285 -6.69 -21.71 -0.64
CA VAL A 285 -6.74 -20.59 -1.61
C VAL A 285 -6.00 -20.95 -2.91
N GLU A 286 -4.89 -21.67 -2.82
CA GLU A 286 -4.12 -22.15 -3.97
C GLU A 286 -4.95 -23.05 -4.91
N THR A 287 -6.01 -23.68 -4.40
CA THR A 287 -6.90 -24.54 -5.21
C THR A 287 -7.76 -23.76 -6.21
N ASN A 288 -7.94 -22.45 -5.98
CA ASN A 288 -8.62 -21.54 -6.94
C ASN A 288 -7.83 -21.35 -8.24
N TYR A 289 -6.58 -21.81 -8.28
CA TYR A 289 -5.67 -21.62 -9.40
C TYR A 289 -5.44 -22.93 -10.17
N PRO A 290 -5.07 -22.85 -11.47
CA PRO A 290 -4.76 -24.03 -12.27
C PRO A 290 -3.66 -24.88 -11.63
N VAL A 291 -3.78 -26.19 -11.68
CA VAL A 291 -2.89 -27.17 -10.99
C VAL A 291 -1.39 -26.87 -11.21
N ASN A 292 -1.02 -26.47 -12.43
CA ASN A 292 0.38 -26.18 -12.78
C ASN A 292 0.94 -24.92 -12.10
N PHE A 293 0.09 -24.07 -11.52
CA PHE A 293 0.45 -22.79 -10.91
C PHE A 293 0.16 -22.72 -9.40
N ARG A 294 -0.25 -23.83 -8.79
CA ARG A 294 -0.56 -23.86 -7.36
C ARG A 294 0.70 -23.71 -6.52
N THR A 295 0.68 -22.69 -5.69
CA THR A 295 1.72 -22.38 -4.71
C THR A 295 1.09 -21.66 -3.52
N THR A 296 1.72 -21.73 -2.35
CA THR A 296 1.31 -20.97 -1.17
C THR A 296 1.93 -19.58 -1.10
N GLU A 297 2.87 -19.26 -2.00
CA GLU A 297 3.52 -17.96 -2.08
C GLU A 297 2.59 -16.90 -2.68
N SER A 298 2.16 -15.94 -1.87
CA SER A 298 1.17 -14.92 -2.27
C SER A 298 1.63 -14.07 -3.45
N ALA A 299 2.89 -13.60 -3.47
CA ALA A 299 3.41 -12.75 -4.53
C ALA A 299 3.35 -13.41 -5.93
N ASP A 300 3.60 -14.71 -5.98
CA ASP A 300 3.54 -15.48 -7.24
C ASP A 300 2.10 -15.68 -7.72
N LEU A 301 1.16 -15.95 -6.81
CA LEU A 301 -0.27 -16.02 -7.17
C LEU A 301 -0.81 -14.64 -7.58
N PHE A 302 -0.38 -13.56 -6.93
CA PHE A 302 -0.72 -12.20 -7.36
C PHE A 302 -0.21 -11.90 -8.78
N LEU A 303 1.02 -12.30 -9.12
CA LEU A 303 1.54 -12.12 -10.48
C LEU A 303 0.65 -12.84 -11.51
N LEU A 304 0.28 -14.09 -11.23
CA LEU A 304 -0.61 -14.85 -12.10
C LEU A 304 -2.00 -14.20 -12.22
N LEU A 305 -2.55 -13.73 -11.09
CA LEU A 305 -3.84 -13.04 -11.03
C LEU A 305 -3.82 -11.75 -11.86
N MET A 306 -2.76 -10.94 -11.76
CA MET A 306 -2.60 -9.71 -12.53
C MET A 306 -2.57 -9.97 -14.03
N ILE A 307 -1.83 -11.00 -14.48
CA ILE A 307 -1.82 -11.40 -15.88
C ILE A 307 -3.26 -11.75 -16.34
N ARG A 308 -4.06 -12.40 -15.49
CA ARG A 308 -5.44 -12.76 -15.80
C ARG A 308 -6.37 -11.55 -15.90
N TYR A 309 -6.21 -10.57 -14.98
CA TYR A 309 -7.02 -9.35 -14.96
C TYR A 309 -6.73 -8.38 -16.12
N LEU A 310 -5.54 -8.40 -16.69
CA LEU A 310 -5.23 -7.51 -17.80
C LEU A 310 -6.03 -7.87 -19.06
N LYS A 311 -6.52 -6.83 -19.75
CA LYS A 311 -7.01 -6.92 -21.15
C LYS A 311 -5.83 -7.15 -22.10
N GLU A 312 -6.11 -7.60 -23.32
CA GLU A 312 -5.14 -7.51 -24.41
C GLU A 312 -4.80 -6.03 -24.66
N GLY A 313 -3.50 -5.71 -24.72
CA GLY A 313 -3.00 -4.34 -24.76
C GLY A 313 -3.01 -3.60 -23.42
N GLY A 314 -3.52 -4.23 -22.36
CA GLY A 314 -3.45 -3.69 -20.99
C GLY A 314 -2.03 -3.78 -20.45
N ARG A 315 -1.68 -2.85 -19.56
CA ARG A 315 -0.32 -2.69 -19.05
C ARG A 315 -0.24 -2.67 -17.52
N ALA A 316 0.90 -3.06 -17.00
CA ALA A 316 1.12 -3.10 -15.55
C ALA A 316 2.46 -2.49 -15.16
N GLY A 317 2.49 -1.91 -13.97
CA GLY A 317 3.67 -1.56 -13.22
C GLY A 317 3.55 -2.10 -11.80
N ILE A 318 4.40 -3.06 -11.45
CA ILE A 318 4.26 -3.81 -10.20
C ILE A 318 5.58 -3.89 -9.43
N VAL A 319 5.49 -4.07 -8.13
CA VAL A 319 6.64 -4.34 -7.27
C VAL A 319 6.69 -5.83 -6.94
N LEU A 320 7.84 -6.48 -7.14
CA LEU A 320 8.05 -7.87 -6.75
C LEU A 320 9.41 -8.06 -6.06
N PRO A 321 9.49 -8.99 -5.09
CA PRO A 321 10.77 -9.34 -4.45
C PRO A 321 11.64 -10.18 -5.39
N ASP A 322 12.96 -10.20 -5.14
CA ASP A 322 13.91 -11.05 -5.89
C ASP A 322 13.50 -12.52 -5.90
N GLY A 323 12.88 -13.00 -4.82
CA GLY A 323 12.39 -14.38 -4.70
C GLY A 323 11.37 -14.79 -5.77
N SER A 324 10.63 -13.85 -6.36
CA SER A 324 9.71 -14.13 -7.49
C SER A 324 10.43 -14.11 -8.84
N LEU A 325 11.62 -13.47 -8.93
CA LEU A 325 12.42 -13.43 -10.17
C LEU A 325 13.26 -14.70 -10.38
N THR A 326 13.43 -15.50 -9.32
CA THR A 326 14.29 -16.68 -9.28
C THR A 326 13.50 -17.93 -8.89
N GLY A 327 14.20 -19.06 -8.75
CA GLY A 327 13.64 -20.34 -8.30
C GLY A 327 13.00 -21.15 -9.42
N ASP A 328 12.93 -22.45 -9.16
CA ASP A 328 12.43 -23.46 -10.11
C ASP A 328 10.98 -23.84 -9.84
N GLY A 329 10.46 -24.79 -10.60
CA GLY A 329 9.15 -25.37 -10.38
C GLY A 329 7.99 -24.42 -10.72
N VAL A 330 7.13 -24.13 -9.75
CA VAL A 330 5.94 -23.27 -9.97
C VAL A 330 6.35 -21.85 -10.33
N LYS A 331 7.33 -21.30 -9.63
CA LYS A 331 7.85 -19.94 -9.89
C LYS A 331 8.35 -19.79 -11.32
N GLN A 332 9.12 -20.77 -11.81
CA GLN A 332 9.59 -20.80 -13.19
C GLN A 332 8.42 -20.82 -14.20
N ARG A 333 7.40 -21.67 -13.95
CA ARG A 333 6.22 -21.75 -14.84
C ARG A 333 5.42 -20.44 -14.88
N ILE A 334 5.32 -19.75 -13.74
CA ILE A 334 4.63 -18.44 -13.69
C ILE A 334 5.41 -17.40 -14.48
N ARG A 335 6.75 -17.35 -14.34
CA ARG A 335 7.60 -16.46 -15.16
C ARG A 335 7.53 -16.80 -16.64
N GLN A 336 7.57 -18.07 -16.99
CA GLN A 336 7.35 -18.53 -18.38
C GLN A 336 6.00 -18.03 -18.91
N ASN A 337 4.91 -18.22 -18.17
CA ASN A 337 3.59 -17.72 -18.54
C ASN A 337 3.59 -16.18 -18.74
N LEU A 338 4.25 -15.43 -17.86
CA LEU A 338 4.41 -13.98 -18.02
C LEU A 338 5.09 -13.63 -19.34
N LEU A 339 6.23 -14.26 -19.63
CA LEU A 339 7.05 -13.96 -20.81
C LEU A 339 6.40 -14.41 -22.15
N GLU A 340 5.59 -15.46 -22.12
CA GLU A 340 4.89 -15.97 -23.29
C GLU A 340 3.61 -15.16 -23.61
N THR A 341 2.92 -14.64 -22.57
CA THR A 341 1.63 -13.97 -22.75
C THR A 341 1.71 -12.45 -22.68
N CYS A 342 2.79 -11.92 -22.08
CA CYS A 342 3.03 -10.50 -21.93
C CYS A 342 4.42 -10.11 -22.47
N ASN A 343 4.54 -8.88 -22.91
CA ASN A 343 5.82 -8.25 -23.18
C ASN A 343 6.36 -7.61 -21.88
N LEU A 344 7.14 -8.34 -21.10
CA LEU A 344 7.91 -7.79 -19.98
C LEU A 344 9.10 -7.01 -20.57
N HIS A 345 8.93 -5.73 -20.72
CA HIS A 345 9.90 -4.89 -21.44
C HIS A 345 10.92 -4.19 -20.55
N THR A 346 10.70 -4.12 -19.23
CA THR A 346 11.64 -3.44 -18.31
C THR A 346 11.54 -3.99 -16.90
N ILE A 347 12.68 -4.20 -16.27
CA ILE A 347 12.87 -4.46 -14.84
C ILE A 347 13.77 -3.38 -14.28
N VAL A 348 13.30 -2.68 -13.23
CA VAL A 348 14.11 -1.72 -12.45
C VAL A 348 14.47 -2.38 -11.13
N ARG A 349 15.75 -2.61 -10.91
CA ARG A 349 16.29 -3.19 -9.67
C ARG A 349 16.50 -2.09 -8.64
N LEU A 350 15.94 -2.28 -7.44
CA LEU A 350 16.03 -1.32 -6.35
C LEU A 350 17.03 -1.76 -5.28
N PRO A 351 17.67 -0.82 -4.56
CA PRO A 351 18.47 -1.15 -3.39
C PRO A 351 17.64 -1.84 -2.29
N ASN A 352 18.24 -2.79 -1.59
CA ASN A 352 17.59 -3.59 -0.53
C ASN A 352 16.97 -2.75 0.60
N SER A 353 17.39 -1.49 0.73
CA SER A 353 16.96 -0.59 1.79
C SER A 353 15.74 0.26 1.45
N VAL A 354 15.19 0.18 0.23
CA VAL A 354 14.07 1.05 -0.21
C VAL A 354 12.82 0.87 0.67
N PHE A 355 12.59 -0.34 1.14
CA PHE A 355 11.44 -0.68 1.99
C PHE A 355 11.79 -0.78 3.48
N GLN A 356 13.00 -0.36 3.89
CA GLN A 356 13.36 -0.32 5.31
C GLN A 356 12.62 0.80 6.06
N PRO A 357 12.28 0.56 7.32
CA PRO A 357 12.63 -0.57 8.18
C PRO A 357 11.72 -1.81 8.02
N TYR A 358 10.80 -1.84 7.08
CA TYR A 358 9.69 -2.80 6.98
C TYR A 358 10.08 -4.12 6.34
N ALA A 359 10.87 -4.05 5.29
CA ALA A 359 11.41 -5.22 4.62
C ALA A 359 12.87 -4.96 4.24
N SER A 360 13.75 -5.91 4.55
CA SER A 360 15.14 -5.93 4.08
C SER A 360 15.27 -6.85 2.86
N VAL A 361 14.28 -6.83 1.98
CA VAL A 361 14.21 -7.68 0.79
C VAL A 361 14.50 -6.83 -0.43
N ALA A 362 15.41 -7.29 -1.28
CA ALA A 362 15.63 -6.69 -2.58
C ALA A 362 14.34 -6.77 -3.41
N THR A 363 13.96 -5.66 -3.99
CA THR A 363 12.72 -5.53 -4.75
C THR A 363 12.98 -4.98 -6.13
N ASN A 364 12.08 -5.30 -7.04
CA ASN A 364 12.15 -4.90 -8.43
C ASN A 364 10.83 -4.30 -8.90
N LEU A 365 10.91 -3.31 -9.79
CA LEU A 365 9.75 -2.78 -10.49
C LEU A 365 9.68 -3.46 -11.86
N LEU A 366 8.59 -4.15 -12.13
CA LEU A 366 8.35 -4.83 -13.39
C LEU A 366 7.32 -4.06 -14.21
N PHE A 367 7.63 -3.84 -15.48
CA PHE A 367 6.74 -3.15 -16.43
C PHE A 367 6.48 -4.05 -17.62
N PHE A 368 5.22 -4.39 -17.82
CA PHE A 368 4.81 -5.29 -18.90
C PHE A 368 3.46 -4.91 -19.53
N GLU A 369 3.26 -5.37 -20.74
CA GLU A 369 2.05 -5.18 -21.55
C GLU A 369 1.55 -6.54 -22.02
N LYS A 370 0.26 -6.84 -21.87
CA LYS A 370 -0.33 -8.10 -22.28
C LYS A 370 -0.62 -8.14 -23.76
N GLY A 371 -0.54 -9.34 -24.37
CA GLY A 371 -0.95 -9.61 -25.75
C GLY A 371 0.20 -9.83 -26.73
N LYS A 372 1.44 -9.71 -26.29
CA LYS A 372 2.62 -10.02 -27.08
C LYS A 372 3.66 -10.72 -26.23
N PRO A 373 4.34 -11.76 -26.74
CA PRO A 373 5.42 -12.39 -26.00
C PRO A 373 6.62 -11.45 -25.86
N THR A 374 7.37 -11.61 -24.78
CA THR A 374 8.61 -10.91 -24.53
C THR A 374 9.68 -11.33 -25.53
N LYS A 375 10.40 -10.38 -26.12
CA LYS A 375 11.54 -10.62 -27.01
C LYS A 375 12.86 -10.25 -26.38
N GLU A 376 12.87 -9.19 -25.60
CA GLU A 376 14.03 -8.65 -24.89
C GLU A 376 13.55 -7.89 -23.66
N ILE A 377 14.38 -7.86 -22.62
CA ILE A 377 14.11 -7.15 -21.37
C ILE A 377 15.20 -6.13 -21.14
N TRP A 378 14.82 -4.89 -20.90
CA TRP A 378 15.70 -3.87 -20.40
C TRP A 378 15.77 -3.96 -18.89
N TYR A 379 16.97 -3.88 -18.35
CA TYR A 379 17.26 -3.74 -16.93
C TYR A 379 17.75 -2.35 -16.64
N TRP A 380 17.34 -1.82 -15.48
CA TRP A 380 17.88 -0.61 -14.90
C TRP A 380 18.23 -0.87 -13.45
N GLU A 381 19.47 -0.60 -13.06
CA GLU A 381 19.91 -0.68 -11.67
C GLU A 381 19.86 0.70 -11.03
N HIS A 382 18.93 0.88 -10.06
CA HIS A 382 18.82 2.11 -9.31
C HIS A 382 19.88 2.11 -8.20
N LYS A 383 20.91 2.94 -8.35
CA LYS A 383 21.99 3.06 -7.39
C LYS A 383 21.61 4.03 -6.26
N LEU A 384 22.13 3.78 -5.06
CA LEU A 384 22.05 4.74 -3.95
C LEU A 384 22.77 6.03 -4.33
N PRO A 385 22.26 7.20 -3.91
CA PRO A 385 22.95 8.48 -4.10
C PRO A 385 24.33 8.46 -3.45
N GLU A 386 25.24 9.27 -3.97
CA GLU A 386 26.61 9.39 -3.43
C GLU A 386 26.59 9.72 -1.93
N GLY A 387 27.38 9.01 -1.15
CA GLY A 387 27.45 9.15 0.32
C GLY A 387 26.30 8.53 1.10
N VAL A 388 25.32 7.90 0.44
CA VAL A 388 24.21 7.18 1.08
C VAL A 388 24.53 5.69 1.13
N LYS A 389 24.60 5.13 2.33
CA LYS A 389 24.82 3.69 2.51
C LYS A 389 23.54 2.87 2.45
N ALA A 390 22.43 3.45 2.88
CA ALA A 390 21.10 2.82 2.88
C ALA A 390 20.01 3.88 3.06
N TYR A 391 18.81 3.63 2.51
CA TYR A 391 17.61 4.36 2.90
C TYR A 391 17.17 3.91 4.28
N ASN A 392 16.49 4.80 4.99
CA ASN A 392 15.95 4.53 6.32
C ASN A 392 14.81 5.52 6.64
N LYS A 393 14.23 5.44 7.84
CA LYS A 393 13.13 6.30 8.27
C LYS A 393 13.42 7.80 8.17
N THR A 394 14.65 8.22 8.47
CA THR A 394 15.06 9.64 8.44
C THR A 394 15.51 10.11 7.08
N ARG A 395 15.87 9.17 6.21
CA ARG A 395 16.25 9.41 4.82
C ARG A 395 15.57 8.37 3.91
N PRO A 396 14.26 8.53 3.63
CA PRO A 396 13.57 7.68 2.65
C PRO A 396 14.01 8.02 1.23
N ILE A 397 13.72 7.12 0.30
CA ILE A 397 13.90 7.40 -1.13
C ILE A 397 13.03 8.57 -1.58
N HIS A 398 13.55 9.46 -2.42
CA HIS A 398 12.83 10.61 -2.95
C HIS A 398 12.56 10.46 -4.45
N LYS A 399 11.43 11.05 -4.91
CA LYS A 399 11.03 11.01 -6.33
C LYS A 399 12.09 11.55 -7.28
N SER A 400 12.83 12.59 -6.88
CA SER A 400 13.90 13.20 -7.69
C SER A 400 15.04 12.24 -8.01
N GLU A 401 15.22 11.20 -7.20
CA GLU A 401 16.25 10.19 -7.43
C GLU A 401 15.98 9.33 -8.67
N PHE A 402 14.72 9.30 -9.14
CA PHE A 402 14.33 8.65 -10.39
C PHE A 402 14.44 9.53 -11.65
N ASP A 403 14.95 10.75 -11.56
CA ASP A 403 15.05 11.63 -12.72
C ASP A 403 15.99 11.10 -13.82
N SER A 404 17.06 10.36 -13.44
CA SER A 404 17.91 9.65 -14.38
C SER A 404 17.17 8.52 -15.09
N LEU A 405 16.38 7.72 -14.37
CA LEU A 405 15.52 6.68 -14.93
C LEU A 405 14.51 7.28 -15.92
N LYS A 406 13.83 8.38 -15.56
CA LYS A 406 12.86 9.06 -16.44
C LYS A 406 13.49 9.59 -17.73
N LYS A 407 14.70 10.15 -17.65
CA LYS A 407 15.45 10.60 -18.83
C LYS A 407 15.82 9.41 -19.73
N TRP A 408 16.34 8.34 -19.13
CA TRP A 408 16.69 7.13 -19.84
C TRP A 408 15.47 6.45 -20.48
N TRP A 409 14.34 6.42 -19.79
CA TRP A 409 13.10 5.80 -20.28
C TRP A 409 12.64 6.34 -21.63
N LYS A 410 12.85 7.62 -21.88
CA LYS A 410 12.50 8.32 -23.14
C LYS A 410 13.41 7.92 -24.31
N LYS A 411 14.68 7.57 -24.04
CA LYS A 411 15.70 7.22 -25.03
C LYS A 411 16.57 6.09 -24.47
N ARG A 412 16.02 4.88 -24.41
CA ARG A 412 16.71 3.73 -23.86
C ARG A 412 17.98 3.41 -24.63
N LYS A 413 19.10 3.38 -23.92
CA LYS A 413 20.42 2.97 -24.40
C LYS A 413 21.15 2.27 -23.26
N GLU A 414 22.03 1.33 -23.60
CA GLU A 414 22.90 0.72 -22.61
C GLU A 414 23.87 1.75 -22.04
N ASN A 415 24.09 1.65 -20.74
CA ASN A 415 25.03 2.47 -19.99
C ASN A 415 25.40 1.72 -18.69
N GLU A 416 26.18 2.32 -17.79
CA GLU A 416 26.63 1.72 -16.53
C GLU A 416 25.50 1.24 -15.60
N GLN A 417 24.27 1.74 -15.75
CA GLN A 417 23.10 1.37 -14.95
C GLN A 417 22.07 0.59 -15.75
N ALA A 418 22.18 0.56 -17.08
CA ALA A 418 21.17 -0.02 -17.95
C ALA A 418 21.76 -0.97 -18.98
N TRP A 419 21.19 -2.15 -19.07
CA TRP A 419 21.55 -3.18 -20.06
C TRP A 419 20.34 -3.89 -20.60
N LYS A 420 20.52 -4.64 -21.68
CA LYS A 420 19.45 -5.35 -22.36
C LYS A 420 19.78 -6.84 -22.46
N VAL A 421 18.79 -7.69 -22.25
CA VAL A 421 18.94 -9.15 -22.33
C VAL A 421 17.90 -9.71 -23.28
N GLY A 422 18.33 -10.50 -24.25
CA GLY A 422 17.44 -11.20 -25.17
C GLY A 422 16.72 -12.37 -24.52
N ILE A 423 15.55 -12.71 -25.03
CA ILE A 423 14.71 -13.78 -24.48
C ILE A 423 15.40 -15.14 -24.49
N ASP A 424 16.24 -15.44 -25.49
CA ASP A 424 16.93 -16.72 -25.60
C ASP A 424 17.88 -16.95 -24.42
N THR A 425 18.55 -15.91 -23.93
CA THR A 425 19.37 -15.97 -22.74
C THR A 425 18.54 -16.29 -21.50
N ILE A 426 17.36 -15.71 -21.39
CA ILE A 426 16.46 -15.93 -20.25
C ILE A 426 15.91 -17.35 -20.28
N ILE A 427 15.50 -17.85 -21.44
CA ILE A 427 15.02 -19.24 -21.62
C ILE A 427 16.12 -20.24 -21.27
N SER A 428 17.33 -20.04 -21.79
CA SER A 428 18.47 -20.95 -21.52
C SER A 428 18.87 -20.97 -20.05
N ASN A 429 18.56 -19.88 -19.30
CA ASN A 429 18.78 -19.77 -17.86
C ASN A 429 17.52 -20.13 -17.04
N GLY A 430 16.63 -20.99 -17.55
CA GLY A 430 15.45 -21.48 -16.83
C GLY A 430 14.45 -20.37 -16.46
N TYR A 431 14.28 -19.38 -17.33
CA TYR A 431 13.40 -18.22 -17.08
C TYR A 431 13.78 -17.43 -15.82
N ASN A 432 15.02 -17.49 -15.40
CA ASN A 432 15.55 -16.66 -14.31
C ASN A 432 15.65 -15.20 -14.77
N LEU A 433 15.00 -14.30 -14.04
CA LEU A 433 14.96 -12.86 -14.32
C LEU A 433 15.96 -12.07 -13.45
N ASP A 434 16.65 -12.71 -12.51
CA ASP A 434 17.70 -12.08 -11.70
C ASP A 434 19.03 -12.04 -12.47
N ILE A 435 19.10 -11.15 -13.45
CA ILE A 435 20.31 -10.95 -14.27
C ILE A 435 21.13 -9.81 -13.67
N LYS A 436 22.39 -10.09 -13.35
CA LYS A 436 23.30 -9.09 -12.80
C LYS A 436 23.71 -8.06 -13.86
N ASN A 437 24.02 -6.85 -13.40
CA ASN A 437 24.53 -5.78 -14.25
C ASN A 437 25.92 -6.15 -14.81
N PRO A 438 26.08 -6.31 -16.13
CA PRO A 438 27.37 -6.68 -16.72
C PRO A 438 28.41 -5.56 -16.66
N HIS A 439 28.00 -4.33 -16.37
CA HIS A 439 28.89 -3.16 -16.27
C HIS A 439 29.38 -2.89 -14.84
N THR A 440 28.84 -3.63 -13.84
CA THR A 440 29.37 -3.54 -12.47
C THR A 440 30.73 -4.27 -12.48
N PRO A 441 31.83 -3.61 -12.11
CA PRO A 441 33.08 -4.31 -11.92
C PRO A 441 32.87 -5.47 -10.96
N GLU A 442 33.26 -6.67 -11.31
CA GLU A 442 33.37 -7.72 -10.30
C GLU A 442 34.34 -7.17 -9.25
N GLU A 443 33.80 -6.85 -8.07
CA GLU A 443 34.68 -6.73 -6.91
C GLU A 443 35.28 -8.12 -6.73
N GLU A 444 36.50 -8.30 -7.26
CA GLU A 444 37.33 -9.43 -6.90
C GLU A 444 37.68 -9.33 -5.40
N GLN A 445 36.71 -9.49 -4.54
CA GLN A 445 36.96 -10.02 -3.21
C GLN A 445 37.07 -11.54 -3.36
N SER A 446 38.12 -11.97 -4.04
CA SER A 446 38.52 -13.36 -3.97
C SER A 446 39.15 -13.61 -2.59
N TYR A 447 38.30 -13.87 -1.64
CA TYR A 447 38.76 -14.43 -0.37
C TYR A 447 39.34 -15.81 -0.67
N SER A 448 40.59 -16.02 -0.29
CA SER A 448 41.17 -17.36 -0.29
C SER A 448 40.29 -18.29 0.58
N SER A 449 40.30 -19.58 0.32
CA SER A 449 39.54 -20.55 1.15
C SER A 449 39.89 -20.43 2.63
N VAL A 450 41.11 -20.03 2.96
CA VAL A 450 41.55 -19.78 4.35
C VAL A 450 40.92 -18.55 4.93
N GLU A 451 40.79 -17.46 4.19
CA GLU A 451 40.11 -16.22 4.63
C GLU A 451 38.62 -16.45 4.84
N LEU A 452 37.94 -17.19 3.95
CA LEU A 452 36.56 -17.57 4.11
C LEU A 452 36.34 -18.42 5.36
N VAL A 453 37.19 -19.40 5.63
CA VAL A 453 37.14 -20.20 6.86
C VAL A 453 37.35 -19.34 8.09
N ASN A 454 38.29 -18.41 8.07
CA ASN A 454 38.54 -17.49 9.17
C ASN A 454 37.32 -16.56 9.41
N MET A 455 36.69 -16.02 8.37
CA MET A 455 35.48 -15.20 8.47
C MET A 455 34.31 -15.98 9.07
N ILE A 456 34.15 -17.25 8.69
CA ILE A 456 33.13 -18.14 9.26
C ILE A 456 33.42 -18.35 10.75
N HIS A 457 34.65 -18.63 11.12
CA HIS A 457 35.07 -18.84 12.49
C HIS A 457 34.84 -17.60 13.37
N ASP A 458 35.19 -16.41 12.88
CA ASP A 458 34.95 -15.14 13.56
C ASP A 458 33.44 -14.83 13.73
N SER A 459 32.63 -15.22 12.74
CA SER A 459 31.15 -15.11 12.82
C SER A 459 30.56 -16.02 13.90
N PHE A 460 31.06 -17.25 14.01
CA PHE A 460 30.66 -18.18 15.07
C PHE A 460 31.07 -17.66 16.46
N HIS A 461 32.28 -17.17 16.62
CA HIS A 461 32.75 -16.57 17.88
C HIS A 461 31.87 -15.38 18.33
N LYS A 462 31.54 -14.47 17.41
CA LYS A 462 30.63 -13.36 17.71
C LYS A 462 29.22 -13.84 18.10
N SER A 463 28.74 -14.90 17.47
CA SER A 463 27.43 -15.49 17.81
C SER A 463 27.44 -16.11 19.20
N ASP A 464 28.53 -16.81 19.58
CA ASP A 464 28.69 -17.38 20.92
C ASP A 464 28.80 -16.31 22.00
N GLU A 465 29.54 -15.22 21.75
CA GLU A 465 29.59 -14.08 22.68
C GLU A 465 28.22 -13.42 22.89
N LEU A 466 27.42 -13.29 21.84
CA LEU A 466 26.04 -12.76 21.94
C LEU A 466 25.12 -13.71 22.71
N LEU A 467 25.24 -15.01 22.48
CA LEU A 467 24.50 -16.04 23.22
C LEU A 467 24.85 -16.04 24.71
N ASP A 468 26.13 -15.87 25.05
CA ASP A 468 26.58 -15.82 26.45
C ASP A 468 26.13 -14.52 27.14
N LYS A 469 26.08 -13.40 26.43
CA LYS A 469 25.47 -12.16 26.95
C LYS A 469 23.97 -12.36 27.22
N LEU A 470 23.27 -12.97 26.28
CA LEU A 470 21.83 -13.27 26.42
C LEU A 470 21.55 -14.22 27.60
N LYS A 471 22.35 -15.28 27.78
CA LYS A 471 22.27 -16.19 28.93
C LYS A 471 22.49 -15.47 30.26
N LYS A 472 23.44 -14.53 30.32
CA LYS A 472 23.69 -13.72 31.53
C LYS A 472 22.52 -12.79 31.86
N GLU A 473 21.89 -12.19 30.84
CA GLU A 473 20.72 -11.34 31.04
C GLU A 473 19.49 -12.14 31.50
N ILE A 474 19.23 -13.31 30.92
CA ILE A 474 18.14 -14.21 31.31
C ILE A 474 18.37 -14.87 32.69
N GLY A 475 19.62 -15.14 33.05
CA GLY A 475 19.97 -15.76 34.34
C GLY A 475 20.00 -14.77 35.53
N ASN A 476 19.87 -13.47 35.30
CA ASN A 476 19.85 -12.40 36.34
C ASN A 476 18.44 -11.78 36.51
N GLY A 477 17.39 -12.38 35.91
CA GLY A 477 15.97 -11.97 36.01
C GLY A 477 15.14 -12.83 36.93
#